data_f50671a409fd9a86b31204d3ba771800
#
_entry.id   f50671a409fd9a86b31204d3ba771800
#
_cell.length_a   1.000
_cell.length_b   1.000
_cell.length_c   1.000
_cell.angle_alpha   90.00
_cell.angle_beta   90.00
_cell.angle_gamma   90.00
#
_symmetry.space_group_name_H-M   'P 1'
#
loop_
_entity.id
_entity.type
_entity.pdbx_description
1 polymer ?
#
loop_
_entity_poly.entity_id
_entity_poly.type
_entity_poly.pdbx_seq_one_letter_code
_entity_poly.pdbx_strand_id
1 'polypeptide(L)'
;MRYRIEITRKALKQAMKIQERDRVRIFAGIRNLEDSETWGDVRKLVNHEYDYRLRVGNYRVLFNATADLTVEVNDISVEEIKKRDDRTY
;
A
#
# COMPACT_ATOMS: atom_id res chain seq x y z
N MET A 1 -1.83 16.36 0.61
CA MET A 1 -2.51 15.88 -0.60
C MET A 1 -3.36 14.67 -0.24
N ARG A 2 -4.59 14.66 -0.69
CA ARG A 2 -5.53 13.58 -0.38
C ARG A 2 -5.68 12.64 -1.56
N TYR A 3 -5.79 11.35 -1.26
CA TYR A 3 -5.89 10.30 -2.26
C TYR A 3 -7.13 9.46 -2.05
N ARG A 4 -7.71 9.00 -3.16
CA ARG A 4 -8.74 7.98 -3.15
C ARG A 4 -8.04 6.62 -3.20
N ILE A 5 -8.41 5.71 -2.31
CA ILE A 5 -7.76 4.40 -2.20
C ILE A 5 -8.63 3.35 -2.89
N GLU A 6 -8.00 2.59 -3.76
CA GLU A 6 -8.58 1.39 -4.34
C GLU A 6 -7.70 0.21 -3.99
N ILE A 7 -8.30 -0.92 -3.64
CA ILE A 7 -7.59 -2.17 -3.35
C ILE A 7 -7.96 -3.16 -4.43
N THR A 8 -6.96 -3.66 -5.15
CA THR A 8 -7.20 -4.64 -6.21
C THR A 8 -7.74 -5.94 -5.63
N ARG A 9 -8.43 -6.72 -6.47
CA ARG A 9 -8.93 -8.03 -6.06
C ARG A 9 -7.79 -8.93 -5.59
N LYS A 10 -6.65 -8.89 -6.26
CA LYS A 10 -5.47 -9.65 -5.88
C LYS A 10 -5.00 -9.29 -4.48
N ALA A 11 -4.85 -8.00 -4.19
CA ALA A 11 -4.41 -7.53 -2.89
C ALA A 11 -5.42 -7.89 -1.79
N LEU A 12 -6.71 -7.76 -2.08
CA LEU A 12 -7.75 -8.13 -1.13
C LEU A 12 -7.71 -9.62 -0.80
N LYS A 13 -7.53 -10.47 -1.81
CA LYS A 13 -7.40 -11.92 -1.58
C LYS A 13 -6.18 -12.26 -0.74
N GLN A 14 -5.07 -11.56 -0.98
CA GLN A 14 -3.86 -11.75 -0.19
C GLN A 14 -4.10 -11.34 1.27
N ALA A 15 -4.79 -10.22 1.50
CA ALA A 15 -5.13 -9.76 2.84
C ALA A 15 -5.98 -10.77 3.60
N MET A 16 -6.93 -11.41 2.92
CA MET A 16 -7.83 -12.35 3.56
C MET A 16 -7.14 -13.64 4.04
N LYS A 17 -5.92 -13.90 3.56
CA LYS A 17 -5.11 -15.04 4.03
C LYS A 17 -4.25 -14.69 5.23
N ILE A 18 -4.24 -13.44 5.65
CA ILE A 18 -3.44 -12.93 6.77
C ILE A 18 -4.28 -13.00 8.04
N GLN A 19 -3.64 -13.33 9.17
CA GLN A 19 -4.33 -13.34 10.47
C GLN A 19 -5.00 -12.00 10.73
N GLU A 20 -6.18 -12.06 11.35
CA GLU A 20 -6.98 -10.88 11.60
C GLU A 20 -6.21 -9.76 12.30
N ARG A 21 -5.40 -10.09 13.31
CA ARG A 21 -4.62 -9.11 14.05
C ARG A 21 -3.68 -8.30 13.14
N ASP A 22 -2.99 -9.00 12.24
CA ASP A 22 -2.08 -8.34 11.30
C ASP A 22 -2.85 -7.62 10.20
N ARG A 23 -3.95 -8.22 9.73
CA ARG A 23 -4.81 -7.62 8.70
C ARG A 23 -5.37 -6.28 9.14
N VAL A 24 -5.83 -6.18 10.39
CA VAL A 24 -6.36 -4.92 10.94
C VAL A 24 -5.29 -3.83 10.90
N ARG A 25 -4.05 -4.17 11.27
CA ARG A 25 -2.93 -3.21 11.25
C ARG A 25 -2.59 -2.79 9.82
N ILE A 26 -2.63 -3.73 8.88
CA ILE A 26 -2.35 -3.45 7.47
C ILE A 26 -3.41 -2.50 6.91
N PHE A 27 -4.69 -2.76 7.15
CA PHE A 27 -5.75 -1.88 6.66
C PHE A 27 -5.71 -0.50 7.32
N ALA A 28 -5.31 -0.41 8.58
CA ALA A 28 -5.09 0.90 9.23
C ALA A 28 -3.98 1.68 8.53
N GLY A 29 -2.88 1.01 8.16
CA GLY A 29 -1.79 1.64 7.42
C GLY A 29 -2.23 2.08 6.03
N ILE A 30 -3.03 1.26 5.34
CA ILE A 30 -3.57 1.61 4.03
C ILE A 30 -4.49 2.82 4.14
N ARG A 31 -5.35 2.87 5.16
CA ARG A 31 -6.22 4.04 5.38
C ARG A 31 -5.42 5.33 5.53
N ASN A 32 -4.28 5.28 6.21
CA ASN A 32 -3.43 6.45 6.38
C ASN A 32 -2.83 6.95 5.07
N LEU A 33 -2.87 6.15 4.00
CA LEU A 33 -2.43 6.60 2.68
C LEU A 33 -3.40 7.60 2.03
N GLU A 34 -4.60 7.76 2.58
CA GLU A 34 -5.58 8.74 2.10
C GLU A 34 -5.05 10.18 2.17
N ASP A 35 -4.15 10.44 3.09
CA ASP A 35 -3.53 11.76 3.25
C ASP A 35 -2.01 11.58 3.25
N SER A 36 -1.33 12.26 2.35
CA SER A 36 0.13 12.13 2.25
C SER A 36 0.85 12.57 3.53
N GLU A 37 0.24 13.40 4.35
CA GLU A 37 0.82 13.82 5.62
C GLU A 37 0.78 12.73 6.69
N THR A 38 -0.07 11.72 6.52
CA THR A 38 -0.21 10.61 7.48
C THR A 38 0.36 9.30 6.96
N TRP A 39 1.06 9.33 5.82
CA TRP A 39 1.73 8.13 5.31
C TRP A 39 2.74 7.63 6.34
N GLY A 40 2.74 6.31 6.57
CA GLY A 40 3.68 5.69 7.49
C GLY A 40 5.04 5.44 6.85
N ASP A 41 5.58 4.25 7.04
CA ASP A 41 6.89 3.86 6.49
C ASP A 41 6.76 3.56 5.01
N VAL A 42 6.73 4.60 4.19
CA VAL A 42 6.57 4.51 2.74
C VAL A 42 7.90 4.87 2.07
N ARG A 43 8.31 4.03 1.11
CA ARG A 43 9.47 4.31 0.26
C ARG A 43 9.12 4.16 -1.20
N LYS A 44 9.70 5.03 -2.02
CA LYS A 44 9.60 4.93 -3.46
C LYS A 44 10.50 3.81 -3.94
N LEU A 45 9.98 2.98 -4.85
CA LEU A 45 10.72 1.88 -5.43
C LEU A 45 11.36 2.32 -6.75
N VAL A 46 12.57 1.81 -7.02
CA VAL A 46 13.32 2.11 -8.24
C VAL A 46 13.44 0.84 -9.05
N ASN A 47 13.18 0.92 -10.36
CA ASN A 47 13.23 -0.22 -11.28
C ASN A 47 12.38 -1.39 -10.79
N HIS A 48 11.20 -1.09 -10.30
CA HIS A 48 10.26 -2.08 -9.77
C HIS A 48 8.93 -1.96 -10.51
N GLU A 49 8.16 -3.06 -10.48
CA GLU A 49 6.84 -3.11 -11.10
C GLU A 49 5.88 -2.09 -10.51
N TYR A 50 6.03 -1.80 -9.19
CA TYR A 50 5.15 -0.86 -8.49
C TYR A 50 5.93 0.37 -8.05
N ASP A 51 5.20 1.47 -7.79
CA ASP A 51 5.82 2.77 -7.48
C ASP A 51 6.33 2.85 -6.05
N TYR A 52 5.59 2.30 -5.08
CA TYR A 52 5.85 2.50 -3.67
C TYR A 52 5.62 1.24 -2.85
N ARG A 53 6.26 1.19 -1.70
CA ARG A 53 5.95 0.19 -0.68
C ARG A 53 5.66 0.87 0.66
N LEU A 54 4.63 0.38 1.36
CA LEU A 54 4.34 0.71 2.74
C LEU A 54 4.71 -0.51 3.59
N ARG A 55 5.53 -0.31 4.62
CA ARG A 55 5.86 -1.38 5.56
C ARG A 55 4.93 -1.31 6.76
N VAL A 56 4.29 -2.44 7.07
CA VAL A 56 3.44 -2.60 8.25
C VAL A 56 3.87 -3.90 8.94
N GLY A 57 4.60 -3.80 10.05
CA GLY A 57 5.13 -4.98 10.72
C GLY A 57 6.00 -5.83 9.79
N ASN A 58 5.64 -7.10 9.61
CA ASN A 58 6.34 -8.03 8.74
C ASN A 58 5.78 -8.07 7.32
N TYR A 59 4.93 -7.12 6.98
CA TYR A 59 4.26 -7.09 5.67
C TYR A 59 4.66 -5.86 4.88
N ARG A 60 4.60 -6.00 3.55
CA ARG A 60 4.79 -4.90 2.61
C ARG A 60 3.55 -4.76 1.77
N VAL A 61 3.04 -3.54 1.71
CA VAL A 61 1.93 -3.16 0.83
C VAL A 61 2.52 -2.45 -0.36
N LEU A 62 2.38 -3.05 -1.54
CA LEU A 62 2.90 -2.48 -2.78
C LEU A 62 1.78 -1.73 -3.47
N PHE A 63 2.02 -0.46 -3.81
CA PHE A 63 0.97 0.37 -4.38
C PHE A 63 1.53 1.35 -5.41
N ASN A 64 0.63 1.79 -6.28
CA ASN A 64 0.89 2.83 -7.25
C ASN A 64 0.11 4.09 -6.86
N ALA A 65 0.69 5.24 -7.09
CA ALA A 65 0.05 6.52 -6.82
C ALA A 65 0.03 7.34 -8.11
N THR A 66 -1.15 7.82 -8.46
CA THR A 66 -1.36 8.66 -9.64
C THR A 66 -1.92 9.99 -9.20
N ALA A 67 -1.33 11.08 -9.69
CA ALA A 67 -1.83 12.43 -9.44
C ALA A 67 -2.03 13.11 -10.78
N ASP A 68 -3.24 13.61 -11.01
CA ASP A 68 -3.55 14.40 -12.20
C ASP A 68 -3.96 15.79 -11.74
N LEU A 69 -3.04 16.74 -11.92
CA LEU A 69 -3.23 18.11 -11.47
C LEU A 69 -4.26 18.87 -12.30
N THR A 70 -4.56 18.39 -13.51
CA THR A 70 -5.52 19.09 -14.38
C THR A 70 -6.97 18.81 -13.98
N VAL A 71 -7.23 17.63 -13.42
CA VAL A 71 -8.57 17.23 -12.95
C VAL A 71 -8.64 17.06 -11.44
N GLU A 72 -7.54 17.34 -10.74
CA GLU A 72 -7.45 17.25 -9.28
C GLU A 72 -7.82 15.86 -8.74
N VAL A 73 -7.53 14.81 -9.52
CA VAL A 73 -7.75 13.43 -9.10
C VAL A 73 -6.44 12.82 -8.66
N ASN A 74 -6.42 12.36 -7.42
CA ASN A 74 -5.28 11.66 -6.85
C ASN A 74 -5.74 10.28 -6.41
N ASP A 75 -5.18 9.25 -7.02
CA ASP A 75 -5.58 7.88 -6.77
C ASP A 75 -4.40 7.04 -6.29
N ILE A 76 -4.67 6.15 -5.32
CA ILE A 76 -3.75 5.10 -4.92
C ILE A 76 -4.41 3.76 -5.23
N SER A 77 -3.67 2.90 -5.93
CA SER A 77 -4.09 1.53 -6.20
C SER A 77 -3.18 0.60 -5.41
N VAL A 78 -3.75 -0.10 -4.43
CA VAL A 78 -3.03 -1.12 -3.66
C VAL A 78 -3.01 -2.39 -4.49
N GLU A 79 -1.83 -2.79 -4.95
CA GLU A 79 -1.64 -3.86 -5.92
C GLU A 79 -1.33 -5.22 -5.30
N GLU A 80 -0.47 -5.25 -4.27
CA GLU A 80 -0.10 -6.48 -3.60
C GLU A 80 0.17 -6.26 -2.12
N ILE A 81 -0.12 -7.28 -1.33
CA ILE A 81 0.24 -7.34 0.09
C ILE A 81 1.06 -8.61 0.27
N LYS A 82 2.34 -8.45 0.62
CA LYS A 82 3.28 -9.56 0.76
C LYS A 82 3.87 -9.60 2.14
N LYS A 83 4.07 -10.82 2.65
CA LYS A 83 4.85 -11.00 3.87
C LYS A 83 6.31 -10.78 3.55
N ARG A 84 7.00 -10.04 4.40
CA ARG A 84 8.44 -9.85 4.28
C ARG A 84 9.13 -11.19 4.50
N ASP A 85 9.99 -11.58 3.56
CA ASP A 85 10.78 -12.79 3.68
C ASP A 85 12.21 -12.42 4.04
N ASP A 86 12.61 -12.75 5.28
CA ASP A 86 13.95 -12.43 5.78
C ASP A 86 15.06 -13.20 5.06
N ARG A 87 14.71 -14.22 4.30
CA ARG A 87 15.69 -15.03 3.55
C ARG A 87 16.11 -14.36 2.25
N THR A 88 15.40 -13.33 1.82
CA THR A 88 15.64 -12.67 0.53
C THR A 88 16.71 -11.58 0.63
N TYR A 89 17.20 -11.32 1.82
CA TYR A 89 18.16 -10.21 2.06
C TYR A 89 19.44 -10.72 2.69
#